data_9c6e8be890996dc0f9d2f33201bd6573
#
_entry.id   9c6e8be890996dc0f9d2f33201bd6573
#
_cell.length_a   1.000
_cell.length_b   1.000
_cell.length_c   1.000
_cell.angle_alpha   90.00
_cell.angle_beta   90.00
_cell.angle_gamma   90.00
#
_symmetry.space_group_name_H-M   'P 1'
#
loop_
_entity.id
_entity.type
_entity.pdbx_description
1 polymer ?
#
loop_
_entity_poly.entity_id
_entity_poly.type
_entity_poly.pdbx_seq_one_letter_code
_entity_poly.pdbx_strand_id
1 'polypeptide(L)'
;HSETDRGSRGEHARDRARPAAPGAVVGEMLPALAVIMGVGVVFGTTQTALTSVHAAHGTPGLTGPVYGSMGITSALVGLASPGLRVGRLRKTALGGIVILLCSLALMGVPSAIATEAVILCLGAAVGMTLVTCYSRVEELAPAGRVTGAMTVASTGNVLGVSLGSLVTGAIGGDLHLGNLPAAVAGACMVVVALGEAGRAGLRRRG
;
A
#
# COMPACT_ATOMS: atom_id res chain seq x y z
N HIS A 1 38.75 -8.76 42.53
CA HIS A 1 37.25 -8.77 42.45
C HIS A 1 36.67 -7.88 41.37
N SER A 2 37.48 -7.29 40.46
CA SER A 2 37.00 -6.38 39.41
C SER A 2 37.08 -6.90 37.95
N GLU A 3 37.63 -8.08 37.73
CA GLU A 3 37.78 -8.64 36.38
C GLU A 3 36.61 -9.51 35.92
N THR A 4 35.89 -10.13 36.86
CA THR A 4 34.73 -10.98 36.56
C THR A 4 33.48 -10.15 36.14
N ASP A 5 33.38 -8.88 36.53
CA ASP A 5 32.24 -8.01 36.22
C ASP A 5 32.34 -7.38 34.82
N ARG A 6 33.54 -7.32 34.21
CA ARG A 6 33.72 -6.84 32.82
C ARG A 6 33.39 -7.91 31.78
N GLY A 7 33.56 -9.20 32.11
CA GLY A 7 33.21 -10.31 31.23
C GLY A 7 31.73 -10.44 31.00
N SER A 8 30.92 -10.34 32.07
CA SER A 8 29.46 -10.52 31.97
C SER A 8 28.76 -9.38 31.23
N ARG A 9 29.25 -8.12 31.33
CA ARG A 9 28.73 -6.99 30.58
C ARG A 9 29.04 -7.07 29.08
N GLY A 10 30.20 -7.64 28.72
CA GLY A 10 30.59 -7.85 27.31
C GLY A 10 29.77 -8.94 26.61
N GLU A 11 29.39 -10.00 27.33
CA GLU A 11 28.53 -11.06 26.79
C GLU A 11 27.08 -10.61 26.62
N HIS A 12 26.51 -9.89 27.57
CA HIS A 12 25.16 -9.33 27.43
C HIS A 12 25.04 -8.23 26.36
N ALA A 13 26.13 -7.53 26.04
CA ALA A 13 26.15 -6.57 24.92
C ALA A 13 26.26 -7.27 23.56
N ARG A 14 26.95 -8.41 23.48
CA ARG A 14 27.07 -9.23 22.25
C ARG A 14 25.81 -10.03 21.94
N ASP A 15 25.05 -10.46 22.94
CA ASP A 15 23.80 -11.20 22.74
C ASP A 15 22.65 -10.29 22.24
N ARG A 16 22.72 -8.96 22.52
CA ARG A 16 21.80 -7.94 21.97
C ARG A 16 22.10 -7.58 20.50
N ALA A 17 23.24 -7.95 19.97
CA ALA A 17 23.70 -7.68 18.61
C ALA A 17 23.58 -8.89 17.66
N ARG A 18 22.84 -9.93 18.04
CA ARG A 18 22.55 -11.02 17.11
C ARG A 18 21.69 -10.50 15.97
N PRO A 19 22.18 -10.45 14.72
CA PRO A 19 21.35 -10.03 13.60
C PRO A 19 20.18 -11.01 13.51
N ALA A 20 18.96 -10.45 13.50
CA ALA A 20 17.75 -11.26 13.31
C ALA A 20 17.94 -12.15 12.09
N ALA A 21 17.56 -13.44 12.21
CA ALA A 21 17.68 -14.38 11.11
C ALA A 21 17.05 -13.79 9.84
N PRO A 22 17.68 -13.88 8.67
CA PRO A 22 17.19 -13.24 7.44
C PRO A 22 15.73 -13.56 7.14
N GLY A 23 15.24 -14.75 7.47
CA GLY A 23 13.86 -15.15 7.32
C GLY A 23 12.86 -14.41 8.24
N ALA A 24 13.28 -14.03 9.45
CA ALA A 24 12.42 -13.28 10.37
C ALA A 24 12.17 -11.86 9.87
N VAL A 25 13.20 -11.21 9.32
CA VAL A 25 13.10 -9.87 8.72
C VAL A 25 12.16 -9.87 7.52
N VAL A 26 12.31 -10.85 6.61
CA VAL A 26 11.44 -10.99 5.45
C VAL A 26 9.98 -11.19 5.88
N GLY A 27 9.73 -12.03 6.90
CA GLY A 27 8.38 -12.24 7.43
C GLY A 27 7.72 -11.00 8.01
N GLU A 28 8.51 -10.07 8.59
CA GLU A 28 8.01 -8.79 9.10
C GLU A 28 7.77 -7.75 7.99
N MET A 29 8.47 -7.87 6.85
CA MET A 29 8.28 -7.01 5.68
C MET A 29 7.09 -7.44 4.80
N LEU A 30 6.75 -8.72 4.81
CA LEU A 30 5.74 -9.32 3.93
C LEU A 30 4.39 -8.59 3.93
N PRO A 31 3.82 -8.19 5.09
CA PRO A 31 2.56 -7.43 5.10
C PRO A 31 2.66 -6.10 4.35
N ALA A 32 3.76 -5.35 4.55
CA ALA A 32 3.97 -4.07 3.86
C ALA A 32 4.13 -4.28 2.35
N LEU A 33 4.86 -5.31 1.93
CA LEU A 33 5.04 -5.68 0.51
C LEU A 33 3.70 -6.09 -0.13
N ALA A 34 2.87 -6.87 0.58
CA ALA A 34 1.55 -7.26 0.10
C ALA A 34 0.64 -6.04 -0.09
N VAL A 35 0.67 -5.07 0.83
CA VAL A 35 -0.09 -3.82 0.71
C VAL A 35 0.43 -2.99 -0.47
N ILE A 36 1.75 -2.85 -0.66
CA ILE A 36 2.34 -2.13 -1.79
C ILE A 36 1.91 -2.75 -3.13
N MET A 37 1.93 -4.07 -3.23
CA MET A 37 1.45 -4.78 -4.42
C MET A 37 -0.05 -4.55 -4.64
N GLY A 38 -0.86 -4.59 -3.58
CA GLY A 38 -2.29 -4.30 -3.64
C GLY A 38 -2.58 -2.87 -4.12
N VAL A 39 -1.79 -1.87 -3.68
CA VAL A 39 -1.89 -0.50 -4.22
C VAL A 39 -1.56 -0.47 -5.71
N GLY A 40 -0.58 -1.25 -6.15
CA GLY A 40 -0.31 -1.44 -7.57
C GLY A 40 -1.54 -1.95 -8.34
N VAL A 41 -2.24 -2.96 -7.79
CA VAL A 41 -3.50 -3.46 -8.38
C VAL A 41 -4.51 -2.33 -8.52
N VAL A 42 -4.69 -1.49 -7.50
CA VAL A 42 -5.60 -0.33 -7.56
C VAL A 42 -5.21 0.62 -8.69
N PHE A 43 -3.93 0.95 -8.84
CA PHE A 43 -3.45 1.81 -9.92
C PHE A 43 -3.75 1.22 -11.30
N GLY A 44 -3.37 -0.03 -11.54
CA GLY A 44 -3.58 -0.71 -12.83
C GLY A 44 -5.06 -0.84 -13.19
N THR A 45 -5.89 -1.22 -12.19
CA THR A 45 -7.34 -1.30 -12.33
C THR A 45 -7.94 0.05 -12.71
N THR A 46 -7.65 1.10 -11.94
CA THR A 46 -8.24 2.44 -12.15
C THR A 46 -7.83 3.00 -13.51
N GLN A 47 -6.55 2.88 -13.89
CA GLN A 47 -6.05 3.34 -15.19
C GLN A 47 -6.76 2.64 -16.34
N THR A 48 -6.86 1.32 -16.28
CA THR A 48 -7.48 0.52 -17.36
C THR A 48 -8.98 0.80 -17.47
N ALA A 49 -9.70 0.84 -16.34
CA ALA A 49 -11.12 1.14 -16.31
C ALA A 49 -11.42 2.54 -16.87
N LEU A 50 -10.70 3.58 -16.46
CA LEU A 50 -10.86 4.94 -16.97
C LEU A 50 -10.57 5.02 -18.46
N THR A 51 -9.52 4.36 -18.95
CA THR A 51 -9.17 4.34 -20.37
C THR A 51 -10.29 3.73 -21.20
N SER A 52 -10.84 2.60 -20.76
CA SER A 52 -11.93 1.90 -21.45
C SER A 52 -13.20 2.75 -21.49
N VAL A 53 -13.56 3.39 -20.38
CA VAL A 53 -14.76 4.22 -20.28
C VAL A 53 -14.67 5.46 -21.16
N HIS A 54 -13.55 6.18 -21.10
CA HIS A 54 -13.36 7.38 -21.92
C HIS A 54 -13.27 7.05 -23.40
N ALA A 55 -12.69 5.90 -23.77
CA ALA A 55 -12.70 5.41 -25.15
C ALA A 55 -14.13 5.12 -25.63
N ALA A 56 -14.96 4.45 -24.81
CA ALA A 56 -16.34 4.15 -25.14
C ALA A 56 -17.22 5.40 -25.30
N HIS A 57 -16.93 6.47 -24.55
CA HIS A 57 -17.63 7.77 -24.65
C HIS A 57 -17.05 8.73 -25.70
N GLY A 58 -16.04 8.32 -26.47
CA GLY A 58 -15.39 9.18 -27.47
C GLY A 58 -14.56 10.32 -26.89
N THR A 59 -14.15 10.21 -25.62
CA THR A 59 -13.40 11.24 -24.90
C THR A 59 -12.04 10.71 -24.36
N PRO A 60 -11.24 10.00 -25.19
CA PRO A 60 -9.99 9.38 -24.69
C PRO A 60 -8.98 10.38 -24.12
N GLY A 61 -9.03 11.62 -24.59
CA GLY A 61 -8.15 12.71 -24.10
C GLY A 61 -8.36 13.09 -22.63
N LEU A 62 -9.49 12.74 -22.03
CA LEU A 62 -9.78 13.03 -20.62
C LEU A 62 -9.14 12.04 -19.64
N THR A 63 -8.75 10.85 -20.09
CA THR A 63 -8.13 9.81 -19.24
C THR A 63 -6.89 10.32 -18.54
N GLY A 64 -6.00 11.02 -19.26
CA GLY A 64 -4.76 11.55 -18.71
C GLY A 64 -4.97 12.56 -17.58
N PRO A 65 -5.74 13.63 -17.79
CA PRO A 65 -6.06 14.61 -16.74
C PRO A 65 -6.72 13.98 -15.51
N VAL A 66 -7.73 13.12 -15.70
CA VAL A 66 -8.46 12.47 -14.59
C VAL A 66 -7.55 11.53 -13.80
N TYR A 67 -6.75 10.71 -14.47
CA TYR A 67 -5.79 9.85 -13.79
C TYR A 67 -4.63 10.67 -13.17
N GLY A 68 -4.21 11.76 -13.81
CA GLY A 68 -3.22 12.68 -13.30
C GLY A 68 -3.64 13.37 -12.01
N SER A 69 -4.91 13.74 -11.86
CA SER A 69 -5.47 14.32 -10.64
C SER A 69 -5.35 13.37 -9.44
N MET A 70 -5.59 12.07 -9.65
CA MET A 70 -5.33 11.03 -8.66
C MET A 70 -3.84 10.99 -8.24
N GLY A 71 -2.92 11.14 -9.20
CA GLY A 71 -1.48 11.20 -8.92
C GLY A 71 -1.11 12.41 -8.07
N ILE A 72 -1.66 13.57 -8.37
CA ILE A 72 -1.42 14.82 -7.62
C ILE A 72 -1.89 14.66 -6.17
N THR A 73 -3.12 14.21 -5.95
CA THR A 73 -3.64 14.00 -4.59
C THR A 73 -2.87 12.95 -3.82
N SER A 74 -2.45 11.87 -4.49
CA SER A 74 -1.58 10.83 -3.92
C SER A 74 -0.24 11.42 -3.45
N ALA A 75 0.40 12.26 -4.27
CA ALA A 75 1.65 12.91 -3.93
C ALA A 75 1.49 13.88 -2.75
N LEU A 76 0.48 14.76 -2.79
CA LEU A 76 0.24 15.75 -1.73
C LEU A 76 -0.04 15.10 -0.38
N VAL A 77 -0.94 14.13 -0.33
CA VAL A 77 -1.30 13.43 0.91
C VAL A 77 -0.17 12.51 1.36
N GLY A 78 0.55 11.87 0.42
CA GLY A 78 1.74 11.10 0.71
C GLY A 78 2.80 11.92 1.43
N LEU A 79 3.13 13.12 0.91
CA LEU A 79 4.08 14.05 1.53
C LEU A 79 3.62 14.57 2.90
N ALA A 80 2.32 14.81 3.08
CA ALA A 80 1.75 15.22 4.36
C ALA A 80 1.65 14.07 5.39
N SER A 81 1.63 12.83 4.94
CA SER A 81 1.40 11.64 5.75
C SER A 81 2.34 11.48 6.96
N PRO A 82 3.66 11.77 6.88
CA PRO A 82 4.55 11.69 8.04
C PRO A 82 4.16 12.63 9.18
N GLY A 83 3.60 13.80 8.86
CA GLY A 83 3.13 14.79 9.84
C GLY A 83 1.86 14.40 10.60
N LEU A 84 1.11 13.42 10.11
CA LEU A 84 -0.12 12.96 10.76
C LEU A 84 0.21 12.09 11.98
N ARG A 85 -0.21 12.53 13.17
CA ARG A 85 -0.03 11.82 14.46
C ARG A 85 -0.89 10.56 14.59
N VAL A 86 -1.19 9.88 13.50
CA VAL A 86 -1.96 8.64 13.45
C VAL A 86 -0.99 7.46 13.39
N GLY A 87 -1.21 6.46 14.23
CA GLY A 87 -0.37 5.25 14.23
C GLY A 87 -0.40 4.52 12.89
N ARG A 88 0.74 3.92 12.51
CA ARG A 88 0.94 3.23 11.23
C ARG A 88 -0.17 2.24 10.86
N LEU A 89 -0.51 1.32 11.76
CA LEU A 89 -1.57 0.34 11.53
C LEU A 89 -2.92 0.98 11.21
N ARG A 90 -3.24 2.09 11.89
CA ARG A 90 -4.46 2.84 11.61
C ARG A 90 -4.42 3.51 10.24
N LYS A 91 -3.25 4.06 9.81
CA LYS A 91 -3.09 4.63 8.47
C LYS A 91 -3.31 3.58 7.38
N THR A 92 -2.70 2.39 7.52
CA THR A 92 -2.86 1.31 6.56
C THR A 92 -4.31 0.79 6.53
N ALA A 93 -4.95 0.62 7.70
CA ALA A 93 -6.34 0.19 7.78
C ALA A 93 -7.30 1.22 7.18
N LEU A 94 -7.15 2.51 7.54
CA LEU A 94 -7.95 3.59 6.97
C LEU A 94 -7.76 3.71 5.47
N GLY A 95 -6.51 3.63 5.00
CA GLY A 95 -6.20 3.63 3.56
C GLY A 95 -6.90 2.48 2.83
N GLY A 96 -6.81 1.26 3.35
CA GLY A 96 -7.49 0.10 2.79
C GLY A 96 -9.01 0.24 2.76
N ILE A 97 -9.61 0.73 3.86
CA ILE A 97 -11.06 0.98 3.94
C ILE A 97 -11.49 2.05 2.91
N VAL A 98 -10.77 3.17 2.83
CA VAL A 98 -11.10 4.24 1.86
C VAL A 98 -10.94 3.73 0.42
N ILE A 99 -9.87 2.97 0.12
CA ILE A 99 -9.67 2.36 -1.19
C ILE A 99 -10.84 1.43 -1.53
N LEU A 100 -11.25 0.55 -0.59
CA LEU A 100 -12.39 -0.35 -0.78
C LEU A 100 -13.67 0.44 -1.08
N LEU A 101 -14.00 1.42 -0.24
CA LEU A 101 -15.22 2.22 -0.38
C LEU A 101 -15.22 3.04 -1.69
N CYS A 102 -14.10 3.67 -2.04
CA CYS A 102 -13.96 4.39 -3.31
C CYS A 102 -14.10 3.47 -4.51
N SER A 103 -13.49 2.28 -4.48
CA SER A 103 -13.59 1.31 -5.56
C SER A 103 -15.02 0.81 -5.73
N LEU A 104 -15.74 0.55 -4.65
CA LEU A 104 -17.17 0.19 -4.68
C LEU A 104 -18.04 1.36 -5.17
N ALA A 105 -17.73 2.58 -4.73
CA ALA A 105 -18.44 3.78 -5.19
C ALA A 105 -18.28 3.97 -6.70
N LEU A 106 -17.07 3.79 -7.26
CA LEU A 106 -16.82 3.89 -8.71
C LEU A 106 -17.65 2.89 -9.52
N MET A 107 -18.10 1.78 -8.93
CA MET A 107 -18.98 0.81 -9.60
C MET A 107 -20.43 1.31 -9.77
N GLY A 108 -20.85 2.35 -9.03
CA GLY A 108 -22.25 2.80 -9.03
C GLY A 108 -22.46 4.30 -9.26
N VAL A 109 -21.38 5.09 -9.43
CA VAL A 109 -21.50 6.56 -9.56
C VAL A 109 -21.96 6.96 -10.95
N PRO A 110 -23.11 7.71 -11.07
CA PRO A 110 -23.69 8.02 -12.36
C PRO A 110 -23.19 9.33 -13.01
N SER A 111 -22.36 10.13 -12.31
CA SER A 111 -21.95 11.45 -12.81
C SER A 111 -20.42 11.62 -12.86
N ALA A 112 -19.93 12.33 -13.89
CA ALA A 112 -18.51 12.60 -14.08
C ALA A 112 -17.89 13.37 -12.89
N ILE A 113 -18.60 14.34 -12.31
CA ILE A 113 -18.13 15.12 -11.16
C ILE A 113 -17.96 14.25 -9.92
N ALA A 114 -18.92 13.36 -9.66
CA ALA A 114 -18.83 12.44 -8.54
C ALA A 114 -17.73 11.40 -8.74
N THR A 115 -17.53 10.90 -9.97
CA THR A 115 -16.41 10.04 -10.33
C THR A 115 -15.07 10.70 -10.04
N GLU A 116 -14.89 11.96 -10.44
CA GLU A 116 -13.67 12.73 -10.18
C GLU A 116 -13.41 12.90 -8.67
N ALA A 117 -14.45 13.26 -7.90
CA ALA A 117 -14.33 13.39 -6.44
C ALA A 117 -13.88 12.06 -5.77
N VAL A 118 -14.43 10.95 -6.21
CA VAL A 118 -14.04 9.61 -5.71
C VAL A 118 -12.60 9.28 -6.10
N ILE A 119 -12.16 9.62 -7.31
CA ILE A 119 -10.79 9.40 -7.79
C ILE A 119 -9.79 10.23 -6.98
N LEU A 120 -10.11 11.50 -6.67
CA LEU A 120 -9.26 12.33 -5.81
C LEU A 120 -9.13 11.73 -4.41
N CYS A 121 -10.22 11.26 -3.83
CA CYS A 121 -10.23 10.58 -2.54
C CYS A 121 -9.42 9.27 -2.57
N LEU A 122 -9.58 8.49 -3.63
CA LEU A 122 -8.81 7.26 -3.87
C LEU A 122 -7.31 7.57 -3.94
N GLY A 123 -6.92 8.61 -4.68
CA GLY A 123 -5.53 9.08 -4.76
C GLY A 123 -4.95 9.43 -3.40
N ALA A 124 -5.70 10.17 -2.58
CA ALA A 124 -5.28 10.52 -1.22
C ALA A 124 -5.01 9.29 -0.35
N ALA A 125 -5.91 8.29 -0.38
CA ALA A 125 -5.77 7.05 0.37
C ALA A 125 -4.57 6.22 -0.11
N VAL A 126 -4.38 6.13 -1.41
CA VAL A 126 -3.24 5.45 -2.04
C VAL A 126 -1.91 6.08 -1.62
N GLY A 127 -1.80 7.42 -1.70
CA GLY A 127 -0.57 8.14 -1.32
C GLY A 127 -0.20 7.93 0.14
N MET A 128 -1.17 8.07 1.05
CA MET A 128 -0.94 7.81 2.48
C MET A 128 -0.48 6.37 2.74
N THR A 129 -1.11 5.41 2.09
CA THR A 129 -0.83 3.98 2.27
C THR A 129 0.56 3.63 1.74
N LEU A 130 0.92 4.09 0.53
CA LEU A 130 2.22 3.84 -0.08
C LEU A 130 3.35 4.37 0.78
N VAL A 131 3.31 5.65 1.16
CA VAL A 131 4.37 6.26 1.97
C VAL A 131 4.51 5.51 3.30
N THR A 132 3.39 5.15 3.95
CA THR A 132 3.41 4.39 5.20
C THR A 132 4.08 3.02 5.05
N CYS A 133 3.80 2.30 3.95
CA CYS A 133 4.36 0.97 3.72
C CYS A 133 5.81 1.01 3.24
N TYR A 134 6.19 1.96 2.37
CA TYR A 134 7.58 2.15 1.97
C TYR A 134 8.47 2.53 3.15
N SER A 135 8.04 3.47 4.01
CA SER A 135 8.77 3.80 5.25
C SER A 135 8.92 2.57 6.15
N ARG A 136 7.92 1.69 6.20
CA ARG A 136 8.02 0.44 6.97
C ARG A 136 9.05 -0.52 6.39
N VAL A 137 9.10 -0.66 5.07
CA VAL A 137 10.11 -1.49 4.38
C VAL A 137 11.52 -0.95 4.67
N GLU A 138 11.71 0.37 4.59
CA GLU A 138 12.97 1.04 4.90
C GLU A 138 13.43 0.78 6.33
N GLU A 139 12.54 0.97 7.32
CA GLU A 139 12.84 0.75 8.74
C GLU A 139 13.21 -0.71 9.08
N LEU A 140 12.63 -1.68 8.38
CA LEU A 140 12.88 -3.11 8.60
C LEU A 140 14.09 -3.63 7.82
N ALA A 141 14.54 -2.87 6.81
CA ALA A 141 15.64 -3.30 5.96
C ALA A 141 16.95 -3.32 6.77
N PRO A 142 17.74 -4.41 6.71
CA PRO A 142 19.05 -4.46 7.34
C PRO A 142 19.98 -3.37 6.81
N ALA A 143 20.89 -2.89 7.67
CA ALA A 143 21.89 -1.91 7.28
C ALA A 143 22.65 -2.38 6.03
N GLY A 144 22.76 -1.51 5.02
CA GLY A 144 23.39 -1.81 3.72
C GLY A 144 22.52 -2.58 2.72
N ARG A 145 21.27 -2.96 3.06
CA ARG A 145 20.33 -3.68 2.17
C ARG A 145 19.06 -2.88 1.85
N VAL A 146 18.98 -1.63 2.26
CA VAL A 146 17.79 -0.77 2.04
C VAL A 146 17.45 -0.66 0.56
N THR A 147 18.44 -0.43 -0.31
CA THR A 147 18.23 -0.35 -1.76
C THR A 147 17.59 -1.61 -2.32
N GLY A 148 18.09 -2.79 -1.94
CA GLY A 148 17.51 -4.07 -2.38
C GLY A 148 16.06 -4.26 -1.90
N ALA A 149 15.76 -3.90 -0.64
CA ALA A 149 14.41 -3.97 -0.10
C ALA A 149 13.44 -3.04 -0.84
N MET A 150 13.88 -1.81 -1.16
CA MET A 150 13.10 -0.85 -1.93
C MET A 150 12.88 -1.32 -3.38
N THR A 151 13.87 -1.97 -3.99
CA THR A 151 13.72 -2.56 -5.33
C THR A 151 12.65 -3.66 -5.31
N VAL A 152 12.67 -4.56 -4.32
CA VAL A 152 11.65 -5.61 -4.17
C VAL A 152 10.26 -4.98 -3.99
N ALA A 153 10.13 -3.95 -3.16
CA ALA A 153 8.87 -3.24 -2.94
C ALA A 153 8.35 -2.60 -4.24
N SER A 154 9.22 -1.92 -4.98
CA SER A 154 8.86 -1.29 -6.26
C SER A 154 8.48 -2.32 -7.31
N THR A 155 9.21 -3.43 -7.40
CA THR A 155 8.87 -4.55 -8.30
C THR A 155 7.50 -5.14 -7.94
N GLY A 156 7.22 -5.32 -6.65
CA GLY A 156 5.90 -5.77 -6.17
C GLY A 156 4.78 -4.81 -6.58
N ASN A 157 5.02 -3.49 -6.50
CA ASN A 157 4.06 -2.49 -6.97
C ASN A 157 3.80 -2.62 -8.48
N VAL A 158 4.86 -2.71 -9.30
CA VAL A 158 4.74 -2.86 -10.77
C VAL A 158 4.01 -4.15 -11.15
N LEU A 159 4.30 -5.26 -10.47
CA LEU A 159 3.56 -6.53 -10.65
C LEU A 159 2.08 -6.34 -10.31
N GLY A 160 1.78 -5.61 -9.24
CA GLY A 160 0.41 -5.25 -8.89
C GLY A 160 -0.29 -4.47 -10.00
N VAL A 161 0.36 -3.44 -10.55
CA VAL A 161 -0.19 -2.65 -11.68
C VAL A 161 -0.50 -3.56 -12.87
N SER A 162 0.43 -4.44 -13.24
CA SER A 162 0.25 -5.38 -14.35
C SER A 162 -0.92 -6.33 -14.12
N LEU A 163 -1.05 -6.89 -12.90
CA LEU A 163 -2.16 -7.78 -12.54
C LEU A 163 -3.50 -7.04 -12.55
N GLY A 164 -3.56 -5.84 -11.99
CA GLY A 164 -4.76 -5.02 -11.98
C GLY A 164 -5.23 -4.69 -13.39
N SER A 165 -4.33 -4.24 -14.25
CA SER A 165 -4.63 -3.93 -15.64
C SER A 165 -5.08 -5.16 -16.42
N LEU A 166 -4.40 -6.30 -16.24
CA LEU A 166 -4.72 -7.55 -16.92
C LEU A 166 -6.13 -8.04 -16.54
N VAL A 167 -6.43 -8.11 -15.25
CA VAL A 167 -7.73 -8.62 -14.77
C VAL A 167 -8.86 -7.67 -15.19
N THR A 168 -8.67 -6.35 -15.05
CA THR A 168 -9.66 -5.35 -15.48
C THR A 168 -9.91 -5.40 -16.98
N GLY A 169 -8.87 -5.53 -17.80
CA GLY A 169 -8.99 -5.70 -19.24
C GLY A 169 -9.73 -6.99 -19.63
N ALA A 170 -9.45 -8.09 -18.92
CA ALA A 170 -10.10 -9.38 -19.18
C ALA A 170 -11.61 -9.39 -18.81
N ILE A 171 -12.02 -8.60 -17.81
CA ILE A 171 -13.44 -8.47 -17.40
C ILE A 171 -14.25 -7.56 -18.35
N GLY A 172 -13.59 -6.90 -19.30
CA GLY A 172 -14.23 -6.03 -20.28
C GLY A 172 -14.10 -4.54 -20.02
N GLY A 173 -13.36 -4.15 -18.98
CA GLY A 173 -12.93 -2.76 -18.74
C GLY A 173 -14.05 -1.73 -18.46
N ASP A 174 -15.28 -2.17 -18.16
CA ASP A 174 -16.35 -1.25 -17.77
C ASP A 174 -16.14 -0.71 -16.34
N LEU A 175 -16.78 0.41 -16.00
CA LEU A 175 -16.67 0.99 -14.68
C LEU A 175 -17.31 0.13 -13.58
N HIS A 176 -18.34 -0.66 -13.94
CA HIS A 176 -19.08 -1.43 -12.95
C HIS A 176 -18.28 -2.65 -12.45
N LEU A 177 -17.90 -3.54 -13.35
CA LEU A 177 -17.12 -4.74 -12.98
C LEU A 177 -15.61 -4.49 -13.02
N GLY A 178 -15.15 -3.55 -13.83
CA GLY A 178 -13.74 -3.23 -14.00
C GLY A 178 -13.04 -2.77 -12.72
N ASN A 179 -13.74 -2.19 -11.75
CA ASN A 179 -13.17 -1.78 -10.46
C ASN A 179 -13.14 -2.89 -9.39
N LEU A 180 -13.67 -4.08 -9.69
CA LEU A 180 -13.69 -5.22 -8.77
C LEU A 180 -12.28 -5.60 -8.25
N PRO A 181 -11.22 -5.68 -9.09
CA PRO A 181 -9.87 -5.99 -8.58
C PRO A 181 -9.36 -4.98 -7.57
N ALA A 182 -9.66 -3.68 -7.75
CA ALA A 182 -9.29 -2.63 -6.79
C ALA A 182 -10.06 -2.77 -5.47
N ALA A 183 -11.35 -3.11 -5.51
CA ALA A 183 -12.14 -3.37 -4.31
C ALA A 183 -11.60 -4.59 -3.53
N VAL A 184 -11.27 -5.67 -4.23
CA VAL A 184 -10.66 -6.87 -3.62
C VAL A 184 -9.31 -6.52 -3.00
N ALA A 185 -8.46 -5.75 -3.69
CA ALA A 185 -7.19 -5.29 -3.15
C ALA A 185 -7.37 -4.46 -1.87
N GLY A 186 -8.34 -3.52 -1.86
CA GLY A 186 -8.69 -2.74 -0.68
C GLY A 186 -9.13 -3.62 0.51
N ALA A 187 -9.99 -4.61 0.26
CA ALA A 187 -10.40 -5.57 1.29
C ALA A 187 -9.21 -6.39 1.82
N CYS A 188 -8.33 -6.88 0.96
CA CYS A 188 -7.11 -7.58 1.36
C CYS A 188 -6.19 -6.71 2.23
N MET A 189 -6.04 -5.42 1.90
CA MET A 189 -5.25 -4.48 2.72
C MET A 189 -5.83 -4.33 4.13
N VAL A 190 -7.16 -4.24 4.27
CA VAL A 190 -7.84 -4.20 5.57
C VAL A 190 -7.57 -5.46 6.36
N VAL A 191 -7.68 -6.64 5.74
CA VAL A 191 -7.39 -7.93 6.39
C VAL A 191 -5.94 -7.99 6.87
N VAL A 192 -4.99 -7.56 6.04
CA VAL A 192 -3.56 -7.51 6.40
C VAL A 192 -3.34 -6.58 7.59
N ALA A 193 -3.92 -5.37 7.58
CA ALA A 193 -3.78 -4.41 8.67
C ALA A 193 -4.38 -4.92 9.99
N LEU A 194 -5.54 -5.59 9.94
CA LEU A 194 -6.16 -6.22 11.10
C LEU A 194 -5.34 -7.39 11.64
N GLY A 195 -4.76 -8.20 10.76
CA GLY A 195 -3.85 -9.29 11.12
C GLY A 195 -2.60 -8.79 11.85
N GLU A 196 -2.00 -7.68 11.38
CA GLU A 196 -0.88 -7.04 12.08
C GLU A 196 -1.28 -6.48 13.45
N ALA A 197 -2.47 -5.85 13.55
CA ALA A 197 -2.98 -5.33 14.81
C ALA A 197 -3.19 -6.44 15.84
N GLY A 198 -3.73 -7.59 15.43
CA GLY A 198 -3.90 -8.77 16.28
C GLY A 198 -2.56 -9.32 16.80
N ARG A 199 -1.56 -9.44 15.91
CA ARG A 199 -0.20 -9.88 16.30
C ARG A 199 0.46 -8.93 17.29
N ALA A 200 0.30 -7.61 17.09
CA ALA A 200 0.82 -6.60 18.00
C ALA A 200 0.12 -6.65 19.38
N GLY A 201 -1.16 -6.94 19.42
CA GLY A 201 -1.92 -7.11 20.66
C GLY A 201 -1.48 -8.33 21.48
N LEU A 202 -1.20 -9.45 20.82
CA LEU A 202 -0.70 -10.67 21.46
C LEU A 202 0.70 -10.48 22.06
N ARG A 203 1.62 -9.81 21.33
CA ARG A 203 2.98 -9.51 21.81
C ARG A 203 3.01 -8.58 23.05
N ARG A 204 1.94 -7.84 23.36
CA ARG A 204 1.86 -6.97 24.54
C ARG A 204 1.32 -7.68 25.77
N ARG A 205 0.73 -8.86 25.60
CA ARG A 205 0.08 -9.63 26.71
C ARG A 205 0.94 -10.79 27.22
N GLY A 206 1.98 -11.19 26.50
CA GLY A 206 3.00 -12.15 26.92
C GLY A 206 4.29 -11.45 27.34
#